data_8afb34b986e7521a9e3c8bb1936980a5
#
_entry.id   8afb34b986e7521a9e3c8bb1936980a5
#
_cell.length_a   1.000
_cell.length_b   1.000
_cell.length_c   1.000
_cell.angle_alpha   90.00
_cell.angle_beta   90.00
_cell.angle_gamma   90.00
#
_symmetry.space_group_name_H-M   'P 1'
#
loop_
_entity.id
_entity.type
_entity.pdbx_description
1 polymer ?
#
loop_
_entity_poly.entity_id
_entity_poly.type
_entity_poly.pdbx_seq_one_letter_code
_entity_poly.pdbx_strand_id
1 'polypeptide(L)'
;MKVLVTGAAGFIGSHLVERLAEQGDTVVGVDNFNDYYDPARKRRNAEAVCRHPGVTVLEADIRDRARMFELFETHRFDAVAHIAAMAGVHSAVAQPTLYVEVDFVATQHLMDAAREFGVQNFVFASTSSVHGDKPSIPFRESDPCVYPPQPYAAAKRAAEMLGYTYNKHYGLNFTAVRFFTVYGPRGRPDMMPGLLAQSLYHNKQIPLHDGDIRRDWTFVSDTVNGVVEALGTPLGFEIINIARGEPQSLADFIAAMEVVSGKRANLLPQPRPDAYMLETYADISKARKLLGFEPTVSVREGAEQFWRWYEAEQRSLAGV
;
A
#
# COMPACT_ATOMS: atom_id res chain seq x y z
N MET A 1 -18.78 10.32 -4.57
CA MET A 1 -18.98 9.59 -3.30
C MET A 1 -18.36 10.38 -2.15
N LYS A 2 -18.75 10.08 -0.90
CA LYS A 2 -18.00 10.50 0.28
C LYS A 2 -17.21 9.31 0.82
N VAL A 3 -15.89 9.40 0.74
CA VAL A 3 -14.99 8.28 1.01
C VAL A 3 -14.13 8.55 2.26
N LEU A 4 -14.08 7.58 3.18
CA LEU A 4 -13.06 7.55 4.22
C LEU A 4 -11.78 6.90 3.66
N VAL A 5 -10.65 7.58 3.73
CA VAL A 5 -9.34 7.00 3.43
C VAL A 5 -8.50 6.97 4.69
N THR A 6 -8.20 5.79 5.24
CA THR A 6 -7.27 5.67 6.36
C THR A 6 -5.83 5.52 5.85
N GLY A 7 -4.85 6.03 6.59
CA GLY A 7 -3.47 6.14 6.11
C GLY A 7 -3.30 7.19 5.01
N ALA A 8 -4.14 8.23 5.04
CA ALA A 8 -4.29 9.25 4.00
C ALA A 8 -3.03 10.10 3.77
N ALA A 9 -2.16 10.23 4.76
CA ALA A 9 -0.89 10.95 4.65
C ALA A 9 0.29 10.04 4.26
N GLY A 10 0.06 8.72 4.19
CA GLY A 10 1.04 7.72 3.78
C GLY A 10 1.32 7.73 2.28
N PHE A 11 2.17 6.80 1.85
CA PHE A 11 2.56 6.63 0.45
C PHE A 11 1.36 6.39 -0.47
N ILE A 12 0.71 5.24 -0.39
CA ILE A 12 -0.42 4.88 -1.27
C ILE A 12 -1.63 5.74 -0.96
N GLY A 13 -1.91 5.99 0.35
CA GLY A 13 -3.08 6.75 0.77
C GLY A 13 -3.12 8.17 0.22
N SER A 14 -1.99 8.89 0.20
CA SER A 14 -1.96 10.26 -0.33
C SER A 14 -2.21 10.33 -1.83
N HIS A 15 -1.73 9.38 -2.61
CA HIS A 15 -2.05 9.29 -4.05
C HIS A 15 -3.52 8.91 -4.28
N LEU A 16 -4.08 8.02 -3.43
CA LEU A 16 -5.48 7.67 -3.52
C LEU A 16 -6.39 8.87 -3.23
N VAL A 17 -6.06 9.66 -2.19
CA VAL A 17 -6.82 10.89 -1.86
C VAL A 17 -6.81 11.86 -3.04
N GLU A 18 -5.66 12.12 -3.66
CA GLU A 18 -5.57 12.96 -4.86
C GLU A 18 -6.44 12.42 -5.99
N ARG A 19 -6.33 11.14 -6.29
CA ARG A 19 -7.07 10.52 -7.39
C ARG A 19 -8.58 10.59 -7.20
N LEU A 20 -9.08 10.34 -5.98
CA LEU A 20 -10.50 10.46 -5.65
C LEU A 20 -10.98 11.92 -5.75
N ALA A 21 -10.18 12.88 -5.26
CA ALA A 21 -10.51 14.29 -5.35
C ALA A 21 -10.57 14.77 -6.82
N GLU A 22 -9.66 14.32 -7.68
CA GLU A 22 -9.67 14.61 -9.12
C GLU A 22 -10.92 14.09 -9.83
N GLN A 23 -11.54 13.02 -9.30
CA GLN A 23 -12.81 12.47 -9.78
C GLN A 23 -14.03 13.21 -9.23
N GLY A 24 -13.83 14.19 -8.35
CA GLY A 24 -14.90 14.96 -7.72
C GLY A 24 -15.50 14.32 -6.47
N ASP A 25 -14.84 13.30 -5.90
CA ASP A 25 -15.27 12.70 -4.64
C ASP A 25 -14.93 13.61 -3.45
N THR A 26 -15.75 13.53 -2.39
CA THR A 26 -15.43 14.14 -1.10
C THR A 26 -14.64 13.13 -0.27
N VAL A 27 -13.44 13.54 0.19
CA VAL A 27 -12.55 12.63 0.91
C VAL A 27 -12.30 13.13 2.33
N VAL A 28 -12.57 12.27 3.31
CA VAL A 28 -12.09 12.45 4.69
C VAL A 28 -10.96 11.47 4.92
N GLY A 29 -9.74 12.01 4.99
CA GLY A 29 -8.55 11.24 5.29
C GLY A 29 -8.32 11.15 6.80
N VAL A 30 -7.78 10.01 7.26
CA VAL A 30 -7.33 9.80 8.65
C VAL A 30 -5.91 9.26 8.63
N ASP A 31 -5.02 9.86 9.42
CA ASP A 31 -3.65 9.39 9.67
C ASP A 31 -3.22 9.76 11.09
N ASN A 32 -2.46 8.92 11.75
CA ASN A 32 -1.93 9.22 13.08
C ASN A 32 -0.52 9.83 13.06
N PHE A 33 0.02 10.05 11.87
CA PHE A 33 1.35 10.61 11.64
C PHE A 33 2.46 9.94 12.47
N ASN A 34 2.35 8.61 12.67
CA ASN A 34 3.33 7.85 13.46
C ASN A 34 4.76 8.03 12.92
N ASP A 35 5.73 7.73 13.76
CA ASP A 35 7.16 7.89 13.54
C ASP A 35 7.85 6.66 12.91
N TYR A 36 7.10 5.77 12.30
CA TYR A 36 7.67 4.62 11.57
C TYR A 36 8.72 5.06 10.53
N TYR A 37 8.48 6.19 9.87
CA TYR A 37 9.46 7.01 9.17
C TYR A 37 9.14 8.48 9.43
N ASP A 38 10.05 9.40 9.03
CA ASP A 38 9.94 10.83 9.34
C ASP A 38 8.50 11.39 9.17
N PRO A 39 7.82 11.78 10.26
CA PRO A 39 6.45 12.32 10.22
C PRO A 39 6.32 13.59 9.37
N ALA A 40 7.39 14.36 9.21
CA ALA A 40 7.36 15.57 8.39
C ALA A 40 7.02 15.26 6.92
N ARG A 41 7.41 14.08 6.40
CA ARG A 41 6.99 13.63 5.06
C ARG A 41 5.48 13.43 4.97
N LYS A 42 4.89 12.79 5.99
CA LYS A 42 3.44 12.58 6.05
C LYS A 42 2.69 13.92 6.14
N ARG A 43 3.19 14.86 6.95
CA ARG A 43 2.58 16.19 7.05
C ARG A 43 2.62 16.94 5.72
N ARG A 44 3.74 16.91 5.00
CA ARG A 44 3.82 17.49 3.64
C ARG A 44 2.83 16.84 2.67
N ASN A 45 2.67 15.51 2.72
CA ASN A 45 1.69 14.81 1.91
C ASN A 45 0.27 15.27 2.25
N ALA A 46 -0.09 15.35 3.55
CA ALA A 46 -1.40 15.81 4.00
C ALA A 46 -1.68 17.26 3.56
N GLU A 47 -0.71 18.16 3.69
CA GLU A 47 -0.81 19.55 3.21
C GLU A 47 -1.04 19.60 1.69
N ALA A 48 -0.34 18.77 0.93
CA ALA A 48 -0.50 18.72 -0.53
C ALA A 48 -1.91 18.26 -0.92
N VAL A 49 -2.40 17.16 -0.34
CA VAL A 49 -3.73 16.62 -0.70
C VAL A 49 -4.87 17.52 -0.22
N CYS A 50 -4.71 18.23 0.91
CA CYS A 50 -5.72 19.18 1.41
C CYS A 50 -5.88 20.44 0.54
N ARG A 51 -5.05 20.65 -0.48
CA ARG A 51 -5.25 21.71 -1.48
C ARG A 51 -6.36 21.40 -2.48
N HIS A 52 -6.75 20.12 -2.60
CA HIS A 52 -7.86 19.71 -3.45
C HIS A 52 -9.21 20.05 -2.79
N PRO A 53 -10.17 20.62 -3.52
CA PRO A 53 -11.51 20.85 -3.03
C PRO A 53 -12.16 19.56 -2.52
N GLY A 54 -12.87 19.62 -1.40
CA GLY A 54 -13.58 18.44 -0.84
C GLY A 54 -12.69 17.46 -0.07
N VAL A 55 -11.40 17.77 0.12
CA VAL A 55 -10.47 16.94 0.90
C VAL A 55 -10.23 17.53 2.28
N THR A 56 -10.34 16.69 3.30
CA THR A 56 -9.95 17.00 4.68
C THR A 56 -9.14 15.83 5.23
N VAL A 57 -7.99 16.09 5.84
CA VAL A 57 -7.18 15.09 6.55
C VAL A 57 -7.20 15.38 8.05
N LEU A 58 -7.62 14.40 8.83
CA LEU A 58 -7.74 14.46 10.28
C LEU A 58 -6.63 13.64 10.93
N GLU A 59 -6.00 14.21 11.96
CA GLU A 59 -5.05 13.49 12.81
C GLU A 59 -5.83 12.63 13.81
N ALA A 60 -5.84 11.31 13.59
CA ALA A 60 -6.49 10.35 14.48
C ALA A 60 -5.89 8.95 14.30
N ASP A 61 -5.95 8.15 15.37
CA ASP A 61 -5.50 6.76 15.34
C ASP A 61 -6.69 5.83 15.11
N ILE A 62 -6.58 4.93 14.15
CA ILE A 62 -7.65 3.95 13.84
C ILE A 62 -7.92 2.98 15.00
N ARG A 63 -7.00 2.86 15.97
CA ARG A 63 -7.20 2.07 17.19
C ARG A 63 -8.18 2.75 18.16
N ASP A 64 -8.35 4.06 18.07
CA ASP A 64 -9.37 4.78 18.85
C ASP A 64 -10.76 4.50 18.29
N ARG A 65 -11.38 3.43 18.81
CA ARG A 65 -12.70 2.97 18.39
C ARG A 65 -13.76 4.07 18.53
N ALA A 66 -13.76 4.81 19.63
CA ALA A 66 -14.75 5.84 19.88
C ALA A 66 -14.66 6.97 18.85
N ARG A 67 -13.44 7.42 18.57
CA ARG A 67 -13.17 8.44 17.54
C ARG A 67 -13.56 7.97 16.13
N MET A 68 -13.30 6.71 15.79
CA MET A 68 -13.71 6.17 14.49
C MET A 68 -15.25 6.16 14.38
N PHE A 69 -15.97 5.67 15.38
CA PHE A 69 -17.43 5.68 15.38
C PHE A 69 -18.02 7.10 15.24
N GLU A 70 -17.48 8.07 15.97
CA GLU A 70 -17.85 9.49 15.84
C GLU A 70 -17.68 10.01 14.40
N LEU A 71 -16.56 9.65 13.73
CA LEU A 71 -16.33 10.05 12.34
C LEU A 71 -17.33 9.42 11.38
N PHE A 72 -17.66 8.15 11.53
CA PHE A 72 -18.67 7.49 10.70
C PHE A 72 -20.06 8.09 10.93
N GLU A 73 -20.43 8.38 12.17
CA GLU A 73 -21.69 9.02 12.51
C GLU A 73 -21.80 10.42 11.89
N THR A 74 -20.76 11.22 12.03
CA THR A 74 -20.73 12.62 11.58
C THR A 74 -20.71 12.72 10.05
N HIS A 75 -19.87 11.92 9.39
CA HIS A 75 -19.63 12.08 7.96
C HIS A 75 -20.53 11.22 7.08
N ARG A 76 -21.06 10.09 7.57
CA ARG A 76 -21.91 9.17 6.79
C ARG A 76 -21.25 8.79 5.46
N PHE A 77 -20.19 7.98 5.53
CA PHE A 77 -19.41 7.57 4.37
C PHE A 77 -20.17 6.61 3.45
N ASP A 78 -20.06 6.81 2.15
CA ASP A 78 -20.55 5.87 1.14
C ASP A 78 -19.59 4.66 1.03
N ALA A 79 -18.29 4.89 1.11
CA ALA A 79 -17.27 3.86 0.99
C ALA A 79 -16.07 4.12 1.91
N VAL A 80 -15.32 3.04 2.19
CA VAL A 80 -14.08 3.08 2.97
C VAL A 80 -12.94 2.49 2.14
N ALA A 81 -11.84 3.22 2.02
CA ALA A 81 -10.54 2.73 1.59
C ALA A 81 -9.62 2.61 2.81
N HIS A 82 -9.51 1.41 3.36
CA HIS A 82 -8.67 1.17 4.53
C HIS A 82 -7.24 0.84 4.11
N ILE A 83 -6.39 1.88 3.99
CA ILE A 83 -4.98 1.78 3.57
C ILE A 83 -4.02 1.82 4.76
N ALA A 84 -4.44 2.37 5.90
CA ALA A 84 -3.62 2.42 7.11
C ALA A 84 -3.13 1.03 7.52
N ALA A 85 -1.85 0.94 7.85
CA ALA A 85 -1.20 -0.29 8.28
C ALA A 85 0.15 -0.02 8.95
N MET A 86 0.59 -0.96 9.76
CA MET A 86 2.00 -1.10 10.11
C MET A 86 2.66 -2.04 9.10
N ALA A 87 3.27 -1.50 8.04
CA ALA A 87 3.68 -2.27 6.85
C ALA A 87 5.19 -2.57 6.82
N GLY A 88 5.74 -3.21 7.84
CA GLY A 88 7.16 -3.55 7.91
C GLY A 88 7.37 -5.00 8.31
N VAL A 89 7.88 -5.82 7.40
CA VAL A 89 8.13 -7.25 7.63
C VAL A 89 9.09 -7.49 8.80
N HIS A 90 10.21 -6.76 8.83
CA HIS A 90 11.23 -6.94 9.89
C HIS A 90 10.76 -6.36 11.24
N SER A 91 10.16 -5.19 11.25
CA SER A 91 9.64 -4.56 12.46
C SER A 91 8.46 -5.33 13.07
N ALA A 92 7.70 -6.08 12.27
CA ALA A 92 6.60 -6.91 12.75
C ALA A 92 7.06 -8.01 13.72
N VAL A 93 8.23 -8.60 13.48
CA VAL A 93 8.80 -9.62 14.38
C VAL A 93 9.21 -9.01 15.72
N ALA A 94 9.72 -7.78 15.71
CA ALA A 94 10.14 -7.08 16.94
C ALA A 94 8.95 -6.53 17.76
N GLN A 95 7.82 -6.22 17.12
CA GLN A 95 6.67 -5.58 17.76
C GLN A 95 5.33 -6.25 17.38
N PRO A 96 5.16 -7.56 17.60
CA PRO A 96 4.01 -8.32 17.08
C PRO A 96 2.67 -7.79 17.57
N THR A 97 2.57 -7.36 18.83
CA THR A 97 1.35 -6.81 19.42
C THR A 97 0.86 -5.58 18.66
N LEU A 98 1.77 -4.63 18.37
CA LEU A 98 1.42 -3.42 17.63
C LEU A 98 0.81 -3.74 16.24
N TYR A 99 1.36 -4.74 15.54
CA TYR A 99 0.84 -5.15 14.24
C TYR A 99 -0.54 -5.81 14.34
N VAL A 100 -0.78 -6.62 15.37
CA VAL A 100 -2.12 -7.19 15.61
C VAL A 100 -3.12 -6.09 15.96
N GLU A 101 -2.76 -5.15 16.83
CA GLU A 101 -3.63 -4.04 17.21
C GLU A 101 -4.01 -3.16 16.01
N VAL A 102 -3.06 -2.78 15.18
CA VAL A 102 -3.27 -1.86 14.05
C VAL A 102 -3.89 -2.58 12.85
N ASP A 103 -3.32 -3.72 12.43
CA ASP A 103 -3.69 -4.34 11.16
C ASP A 103 -4.87 -5.32 11.26
N PHE A 104 -5.25 -5.73 12.48
CA PHE A 104 -6.38 -6.62 12.70
C PHE A 104 -7.46 -6.02 13.59
N VAL A 105 -7.14 -5.64 14.85
CA VAL A 105 -8.15 -5.16 15.81
C VAL A 105 -8.75 -3.83 15.34
N ALA A 106 -7.93 -2.88 14.91
CA ALA A 106 -8.44 -1.61 14.39
C ALA A 106 -9.23 -1.80 13.08
N THR A 107 -8.82 -2.75 12.22
CA THR A 107 -9.61 -3.12 11.03
C THR A 107 -10.99 -3.62 11.41
N GLN A 108 -11.11 -4.43 12.49
CA GLN A 108 -12.41 -4.87 13.01
C GLN A 108 -13.26 -3.67 13.48
N HIS A 109 -12.66 -2.72 14.20
CA HIS A 109 -13.40 -1.51 14.64
C HIS A 109 -13.98 -0.72 13.46
N LEU A 110 -13.21 -0.60 12.37
CA LEU A 110 -13.67 0.07 11.16
C LEU A 110 -14.78 -0.71 10.45
N MET A 111 -14.71 -2.04 10.41
CA MET A 111 -15.79 -2.87 9.85
C MET A 111 -17.08 -2.81 10.71
N ASP A 112 -16.94 -2.75 12.04
CA ASP A 112 -18.07 -2.55 12.93
C ASP A 112 -18.77 -1.21 12.67
N ALA A 113 -18.00 -0.13 12.57
CA ALA A 113 -18.52 1.19 12.24
C ALA A 113 -19.14 1.23 10.82
N ALA A 114 -18.47 0.63 9.83
CA ALA A 114 -18.98 0.54 8.47
C ALA A 114 -20.36 -0.15 8.41
N ARG A 115 -20.50 -1.27 9.14
CA ARG A 115 -21.77 -1.99 9.28
C ARG A 115 -22.83 -1.13 9.96
N GLU A 116 -22.52 -0.50 11.10
CA GLU A 116 -23.46 0.24 11.90
C GLU A 116 -24.01 1.47 11.16
N PHE A 117 -23.14 2.15 10.41
CA PHE A 117 -23.51 3.37 9.69
C PHE A 117 -23.84 3.17 8.21
N GLY A 118 -23.95 1.91 7.76
CA GLY A 118 -24.49 1.56 6.45
C GLY A 118 -23.56 1.87 5.26
N VAL A 119 -22.23 1.73 5.45
CA VAL A 119 -21.25 1.86 4.37
C VAL A 119 -21.53 0.82 3.30
N GLN A 120 -21.56 1.26 2.04
CA GLN A 120 -21.92 0.40 0.91
C GLN A 120 -20.75 -0.47 0.42
N ASN A 121 -19.50 0.00 0.55
CA ASN A 121 -18.34 -0.73 0.08
C ASN A 121 -17.10 -0.47 0.95
N PHE A 122 -16.39 -1.53 1.32
CA PHE A 122 -15.19 -1.50 2.15
C PHE A 122 -14.03 -2.15 1.41
N VAL A 123 -13.08 -1.35 0.96
CA VAL A 123 -11.84 -1.82 0.31
C VAL A 123 -10.71 -1.84 1.32
N PHE A 124 -10.12 -3.01 1.50
CA PHE A 124 -9.06 -3.26 2.49
C PHE A 124 -7.71 -3.52 1.81
N ALA A 125 -6.69 -2.75 2.18
CA ALA A 125 -5.32 -2.98 1.74
C ALA A 125 -4.72 -4.21 2.42
N SER A 126 -4.70 -5.32 1.71
CA SER A 126 -3.98 -6.54 2.06
C SER A 126 -2.60 -6.56 1.38
N THR A 127 -1.93 -7.69 1.34
CA THR A 127 -0.52 -7.81 0.92
C THR A 127 -0.23 -9.17 0.29
N SER A 128 0.70 -9.20 -0.66
CA SER A 128 1.26 -10.46 -1.19
C SER A 128 1.97 -11.31 -0.14
N SER A 129 2.38 -10.72 0.98
CA SER A 129 3.04 -11.44 2.09
C SER A 129 2.18 -12.53 2.73
N VAL A 130 0.85 -12.49 2.55
CA VAL A 130 -0.07 -13.52 3.06
C VAL A 130 0.16 -14.89 2.40
N HIS A 131 0.77 -14.94 1.22
CA HIS A 131 1.04 -16.19 0.50
C HIS A 131 2.07 -17.10 1.20
N GLY A 132 2.89 -16.55 2.10
CA GLY A 132 3.83 -17.34 2.89
C GLY A 132 5.20 -17.54 2.23
N ASP A 133 5.99 -18.51 2.79
CA ASP A 133 7.40 -18.69 2.43
C ASP A 133 7.64 -19.53 1.16
N LYS A 134 6.67 -20.34 0.76
CA LYS A 134 6.80 -21.26 -0.38
C LYS A 134 5.54 -21.31 -1.24
N PRO A 135 5.09 -20.16 -1.76
CA PRO A 135 3.93 -20.14 -2.64
C PRO A 135 4.29 -20.70 -4.02
N SER A 136 3.29 -21.20 -4.73
CA SER A 136 3.40 -21.41 -6.17
C SER A 136 3.39 -20.05 -6.88
N ILE A 137 4.17 -19.88 -7.92
CA ILE A 137 4.17 -18.67 -8.77
C ILE A 137 3.49 -18.98 -10.12
N PRO A 138 2.69 -18.03 -10.67
CA PRO A 138 2.27 -16.76 -10.07
C PRO A 138 1.36 -16.94 -8.86
N PHE A 139 1.39 -15.96 -7.93
CA PHE A 139 0.52 -15.96 -6.74
C PHE A 139 -0.94 -15.76 -7.16
N ARG A 140 -1.82 -16.64 -6.71
CA ARG A 140 -3.25 -16.60 -7.01
C ARG A 140 -4.06 -16.33 -5.76
N GLU A 141 -5.18 -15.66 -5.91
CA GLU A 141 -6.09 -15.40 -4.79
C GLU A 141 -6.69 -16.70 -4.19
N SER A 142 -6.74 -17.77 -4.99
CA SER A 142 -7.16 -19.12 -4.58
C SER A 142 -6.12 -19.87 -3.74
N ASP A 143 -4.89 -19.36 -3.64
CA ASP A 143 -3.87 -20.01 -2.83
C ASP A 143 -4.28 -20.02 -1.35
N PRO A 144 -4.06 -21.11 -0.62
CA PRO A 144 -4.61 -21.29 0.73
C PRO A 144 -4.05 -20.32 1.76
N CYS A 145 -2.84 -19.75 1.56
CA CYS A 145 -2.22 -18.76 2.45
C CYS A 145 -2.22 -19.19 3.94
N VAL A 146 -1.82 -20.44 4.21
CA VAL A 146 -1.96 -21.09 5.53
C VAL A 146 -0.82 -20.71 6.49
N TYR A 147 0.36 -20.40 5.95
CA TYR A 147 1.58 -20.19 6.74
C TYR A 147 2.17 -18.79 6.49
N PRO A 148 1.48 -17.72 6.93
CA PRO A 148 2.04 -16.37 6.85
C PRO A 148 3.29 -16.27 7.76
N PRO A 149 4.44 -15.81 7.24
CA PRO A 149 5.72 -15.97 7.94
C PRO A 149 5.98 -14.94 9.04
N GLN A 150 5.19 -13.87 9.11
CA GLN A 150 5.39 -12.80 10.09
C GLN A 150 4.05 -12.30 10.63
N PRO A 151 4.05 -11.64 11.82
CA PRO A 151 2.84 -11.07 12.44
C PRO A 151 2.06 -10.13 11.52
N TYR A 152 2.74 -9.34 10.69
CA TYR A 152 2.11 -8.49 9.67
C TYR A 152 1.23 -9.29 8.71
N ALA A 153 1.82 -10.29 8.06
CA ALA A 153 1.11 -11.14 7.11
C ALA A 153 -0.03 -11.92 7.77
N ALA A 154 0.18 -12.40 9.00
CA ALA A 154 -0.84 -13.10 9.78
C ALA A 154 -2.03 -12.18 10.11
N ALA A 155 -1.78 -10.94 10.57
CA ALA A 155 -2.81 -9.97 10.88
C ALA A 155 -3.61 -9.58 9.63
N LYS A 156 -2.95 -9.32 8.50
CA LYS A 156 -3.62 -9.04 7.22
C LYS A 156 -4.46 -10.22 6.74
N ARG A 157 -3.93 -11.45 6.82
CA ARG A 157 -4.71 -12.65 6.45
C ARG A 157 -5.92 -12.87 7.36
N ALA A 158 -5.78 -12.66 8.66
CA ALA A 158 -6.88 -12.72 9.61
C ALA A 158 -7.98 -11.69 9.28
N ALA A 159 -7.60 -10.47 8.90
CA ALA A 159 -8.54 -9.45 8.48
C ALA A 159 -9.29 -9.81 7.19
N GLU A 160 -8.64 -10.44 6.20
CA GLU A 160 -9.33 -10.98 5.01
C GLU A 160 -10.41 -12.01 5.41
N MET A 161 -10.08 -12.93 6.31
CA MET A 161 -11.02 -13.96 6.79
C MET A 161 -12.19 -13.34 7.57
N LEU A 162 -11.91 -12.32 8.37
CA LEU A 162 -12.94 -11.60 9.10
C LEU A 162 -13.88 -10.83 8.14
N GLY A 163 -13.33 -10.22 7.08
CA GLY A 163 -14.10 -9.57 6.02
C GLY A 163 -15.13 -10.50 5.36
N TYR A 164 -14.74 -11.77 5.11
CA TYR A 164 -15.69 -12.79 4.64
C TYR A 164 -16.83 -13.00 5.64
N THR A 165 -16.52 -13.05 6.94
CA THR A 165 -17.52 -13.23 7.99
C THR A 165 -18.48 -12.04 8.04
N TYR A 166 -17.97 -10.80 7.90
CA TYR A 166 -18.81 -9.60 7.87
C TYR A 166 -19.72 -9.54 6.64
N ASN A 167 -19.23 -9.94 5.49
CA ASN A 167 -20.07 -10.06 4.30
C ASN A 167 -21.18 -11.09 4.51
N LYS A 168 -20.83 -12.30 4.97
CA LYS A 168 -21.77 -13.40 5.11
C LYS A 168 -22.89 -13.12 6.13
N HIS A 169 -22.58 -12.47 7.25
CA HIS A 169 -23.52 -12.28 8.34
C HIS A 169 -24.21 -10.91 8.34
N TYR A 170 -23.56 -9.90 7.79
CA TYR A 170 -24.04 -8.52 7.85
C TYR A 170 -24.19 -7.87 6.47
N GLY A 171 -23.83 -8.56 5.39
CA GLY A 171 -23.96 -8.04 4.02
C GLY A 171 -22.98 -6.93 3.67
N LEU A 172 -21.91 -6.71 4.46
CA LEU A 172 -20.88 -5.72 4.14
C LEU A 172 -20.15 -6.13 2.86
N ASN A 173 -20.21 -5.30 1.80
CA ASN A 173 -19.33 -5.52 0.67
C ASN A 173 -17.88 -5.27 1.11
N PHE A 174 -17.04 -6.28 0.98
CA PHE A 174 -15.65 -6.25 1.42
C PHE A 174 -14.74 -6.78 0.34
N THR A 175 -13.87 -5.91 -0.19
CA THR A 175 -12.86 -6.31 -1.17
C THR A 175 -11.47 -6.14 -0.56
N ALA A 176 -10.75 -7.26 -0.38
CA ALA A 176 -9.35 -7.22 0.00
C ALA A 176 -8.47 -7.09 -1.25
N VAL A 177 -7.71 -6.03 -1.37
CA VAL A 177 -6.74 -5.82 -2.45
C VAL A 177 -5.34 -6.19 -1.97
N ARG A 178 -4.75 -7.24 -2.52
CA ARG A 178 -3.39 -7.69 -2.18
C ARG A 178 -2.39 -6.92 -3.03
N PHE A 179 -1.70 -5.99 -2.38
CA PHE A 179 -0.61 -5.24 -3.03
C PHE A 179 0.67 -6.07 -3.11
N PHE A 180 1.38 -5.90 -4.21
CA PHE A 180 2.73 -6.43 -4.42
C PHE A 180 3.77 -5.35 -4.13
N THR A 181 4.89 -5.31 -4.86
CA THR A 181 5.95 -4.33 -4.58
C THR A 181 5.62 -2.98 -5.21
N VAL A 182 4.88 -2.16 -4.48
CA VAL A 182 4.50 -0.82 -4.93
C VAL A 182 5.68 0.15 -4.82
N TYR A 183 5.92 0.96 -5.86
CA TYR A 183 6.92 2.00 -5.87
C TYR A 183 6.44 3.26 -6.59
N GLY A 184 7.13 4.40 -6.37
CA GLY A 184 6.79 5.67 -7.00
C GLY A 184 7.01 6.87 -6.08
N PRO A 185 6.58 8.08 -6.50
CA PRO A 185 6.63 9.29 -5.69
C PRO A 185 6.07 9.09 -4.28
N ARG A 186 6.61 9.78 -3.28
CA ARG A 186 6.25 9.62 -1.85
C ARG A 186 6.49 8.23 -1.28
N GLY A 187 7.15 7.33 -2.05
CA GLY A 187 7.49 5.97 -1.61
C GLY A 187 8.27 5.95 -0.31
N ARG A 188 8.12 4.85 0.43
CA ARG A 188 8.76 4.66 1.74
C ARG A 188 10.28 4.68 1.62
N PRO A 189 11.00 5.40 2.52
CA PRO A 189 12.46 5.53 2.44
C PRO A 189 13.22 4.25 2.83
N ASP A 190 12.58 3.32 3.55
CA ASP A 190 13.13 2.05 4.03
C ASP A 190 12.96 0.90 3.03
N MET A 191 12.20 1.08 1.97
CA MET A 191 12.04 0.09 0.90
C MET A 191 13.16 0.24 -0.15
N MET A 192 13.46 -0.86 -0.88
CA MET A 192 14.53 -0.88 -1.88
C MET A 192 14.50 0.31 -2.86
N PRO A 193 13.35 0.74 -3.43
CA PRO A 193 13.34 1.93 -4.29
C PRO A 193 13.80 3.21 -3.58
N GLY A 194 13.36 3.41 -2.32
CA GLY A 194 13.77 4.55 -1.51
C GLY A 194 15.26 4.51 -1.13
N LEU A 195 15.78 3.33 -0.76
CA LEU A 195 17.20 3.13 -0.49
C LEU A 195 18.04 3.41 -1.75
N LEU A 196 17.60 2.91 -2.90
CA LEU A 196 18.28 3.13 -4.17
C LEU A 196 18.31 4.61 -4.56
N ALA A 197 17.21 5.33 -4.36
CA ALA A 197 17.19 6.78 -4.60
C ALA A 197 18.16 7.53 -3.67
N GLN A 198 18.26 7.14 -2.39
CA GLN A 198 19.27 7.69 -1.47
C GLN A 198 20.70 7.38 -1.92
N SER A 199 20.94 6.16 -2.42
CA SER A 199 22.24 5.78 -2.96
C SER A 199 22.64 6.64 -4.15
N LEU A 200 21.74 6.78 -5.11
CA LEU A 200 21.98 7.57 -6.32
C LEU A 200 22.15 9.08 -6.05
N TYR A 201 21.38 9.62 -5.12
CA TYR A 201 21.41 11.06 -4.84
C TYR A 201 22.53 11.46 -3.89
N HIS A 202 22.72 10.72 -2.77
CA HIS A 202 23.66 11.03 -1.70
C HIS A 202 24.89 10.14 -1.67
N ASN A 203 25.06 9.21 -2.63
CA ASN A 203 26.10 8.19 -2.64
C ASN A 203 26.10 7.29 -1.39
N LYS A 204 24.94 7.12 -0.77
CA LYS A 204 24.80 6.27 0.43
C LYS A 204 24.96 4.80 0.04
N GLN A 205 25.80 4.06 0.76
CA GLN A 205 25.97 2.62 0.55
C GLN A 205 24.69 1.88 1.00
N ILE A 206 24.18 0.97 0.14
CA ILE A 206 22.98 0.17 0.42
C ILE A 206 23.27 -1.32 0.20
N PRO A 207 22.63 -2.23 0.95
CA PRO A 207 22.82 -3.66 0.78
C PRO A 207 22.21 -4.16 -0.54
N LEU A 208 22.95 -5.04 -1.22
CA LEU A 208 22.47 -5.82 -2.36
C LEU A 208 22.59 -7.31 -2.01
N HIS A 209 21.49 -7.99 -1.81
CA HIS A 209 21.48 -9.42 -1.53
C HIS A 209 21.76 -10.26 -2.77
N ASP A 210 22.49 -11.35 -2.58
CA ASP A 210 22.83 -12.30 -3.64
C ASP A 210 21.60 -13.00 -4.23
N GLY A 211 21.71 -13.36 -5.53
CA GLY A 211 20.72 -14.13 -6.28
C GLY A 211 19.95 -13.29 -7.30
N ASP A 212 19.24 -13.96 -8.20
CA ASP A 212 18.32 -13.32 -9.16
C ASP A 212 17.00 -12.97 -8.47
N ILE A 213 17.01 -11.84 -7.77
CA ILE A 213 15.83 -11.35 -7.04
C ILE A 213 14.88 -10.68 -8.01
N ARG A 214 13.67 -11.22 -8.14
CA ARG A 214 12.64 -10.72 -9.03
C ARG A 214 11.40 -10.28 -8.24
N ARG A 215 10.83 -9.15 -8.64
CA ARG A 215 9.64 -8.58 -8.00
C ARG A 215 8.64 -8.10 -9.06
N ASP A 216 7.39 -8.18 -8.70
CA ASP A 216 6.31 -7.50 -9.41
C ASP A 216 6.32 -6.02 -9.00
N TRP A 217 7.09 -5.21 -9.76
CA TRP A 217 7.23 -3.78 -9.52
C TRP A 217 5.99 -3.05 -10.05
N THR A 218 5.11 -2.68 -9.16
CA THR A 218 3.86 -2.02 -9.51
C THR A 218 3.96 -0.53 -9.21
N PHE A 219 3.75 0.31 -10.22
CA PHE A 219 3.80 1.75 -10.02
C PHE A 219 2.59 2.23 -9.22
N VAL A 220 2.77 3.25 -8.38
CA VAL A 220 1.74 3.69 -7.42
C VAL A 220 0.45 4.13 -8.08
N SER A 221 0.49 4.76 -9.27
CA SER A 221 -0.73 5.16 -9.98
C SER A 221 -1.56 3.95 -10.43
N ASP A 222 -0.92 2.87 -10.90
CA ASP A 222 -1.62 1.64 -11.26
C ASP A 222 -2.25 1.00 -10.01
N THR A 223 -1.51 0.96 -8.89
CA THR A 223 -2.05 0.47 -7.61
C THR A 223 -3.27 1.27 -7.17
N VAL A 224 -3.20 2.59 -7.24
CA VAL A 224 -4.31 3.50 -6.88
C VAL A 224 -5.51 3.30 -7.80
N ASN A 225 -5.30 3.16 -9.10
CA ASN A 225 -6.38 2.88 -10.06
C ASN A 225 -7.11 1.58 -9.68
N GLY A 226 -6.38 0.51 -9.32
CA GLY A 226 -7.00 -0.74 -8.86
C GLY A 226 -7.85 -0.57 -7.59
N VAL A 227 -7.44 0.30 -6.65
CA VAL A 227 -8.24 0.61 -5.45
C VAL A 227 -9.49 1.42 -5.82
N VAL A 228 -9.37 2.39 -6.72
CA VAL A 228 -10.49 3.21 -7.20
C VAL A 228 -11.54 2.34 -7.91
N GLU A 229 -11.11 1.44 -8.78
CA GLU A 229 -12.03 0.49 -9.44
C GLU A 229 -12.73 -0.42 -8.41
N ALA A 230 -11.99 -0.90 -7.39
CA ALA A 230 -12.58 -1.70 -6.33
C ALA A 230 -13.60 -0.89 -5.48
N LEU A 231 -13.36 0.40 -5.22
CA LEU A 231 -14.30 1.28 -4.52
C LEU A 231 -15.58 1.50 -5.32
N GLY A 232 -15.48 1.60 -6.65
CA GLY A 232 -16.62 1.77 -7.55
C GLY A 232 -17.40 0.49 -7.82
N THR A 233 -16.88 -0.69 -7.42
CA THR A 233 -17.44 -2.01 -7.80
C THR A 233 -17.71 -2.87 -6.57
N PRO A 234 -18.88 -2.77 -5.93
CA PRO A 234 -19.23 -3.64 -4.80
C PRO A 234 -19.44 -5.08 -5.29
N LEU A 235 -18.59 -6.00 -4.80
CA LEU A 235 -18.53 -7.40 -5.28
C LEU A 235 -19.01 -8.43 -4.23
N GLY A 236 -19.60 -7.98 -3.12
CA GLY A 236 -19.87 -8.87 -1.98
C GLY A 236 -18.60 -9.12 -1.19
N PHE A 237 -18.04 -10.32 -1.26
CA PHE A 237 -16.72 -10.61 -0.70
C PHE A 237 -15.77 -11.06 -1.81
N GLU A 238 -14.68 -10.33 -1.95
CA GLU A 238 -13.61 -10.67 -2.89
C GLU A 238 -12.22 -10.43 -2.34
N ILE A 239 -11.28 -11.24 -2.78
CA ILE A 239 -9.83 -11.02 -2.62
C ILE A 239 -9.28 -10.86 -4.04
N ILE A 240 -8.52 -9.78 -4.29
CA ILE A 240 -8.04 -9.42 -5.63
C ILE A 240 -6.57 -8.99 -5.56
N ASN A 241 -5.73 -9.57 -6.39
CA ASN A 241 -4.34 -9.14 -6.55
C ASN A 241 -4.28 -7.86 -7.39
N ILE A 242 -3.63 -6.82 -6.86
CA ILE A 242 -3.36 -5.57 -7.57
C ILE A 242 -1.86 -5.45 -7.75
N ALA A 243 -1.40 -5.70 -8.97
CA ALA A 243 0.01 -5.77 -9.33
C ALA A 243 0.19 -5.55 -10.84
N ARG A 244 1.43 -5.47 -11.31
CA ARG A 244 1.71 -5.41 -12.75
C ARG A 244 1.49 -6.76 -13.45
N GLY A 245 1.73 -7.88 -12.73
CA GLY A 245 1.65 -9.23 -13.29
C GLY A 245 2.87 -9.64 -14.14
N GLU A 246 3.94 -8.85 -14.10
CA GLU A 246 5.18 -9.07 -14.85
C GLU A 246 6.38 -8.92 -13.92
N PRO A 247 7.01 -10.02 -13.48
CA PRO A 247 8.16 -9.95 -12.59
C PRO A 247 9.41 -9.43 -13.35
N GLN A 248 10.09 -8.45 -12.76
CA GLN A 248 11.39 -7.97 -13.28
C GLN A 248 12.47 -8.09 -12.22
N SER A 249 13.71 -8.28 -12.66
CA SER A 249 14.84 -8.44 -11.74
C SER A 249 15.13 -7.13 -10.99
N LEU A 250 15.68 -7.27 -9.78
CA LEU A 250 16.19 -6.12 -9.03
C LEU A 250 17.34 -5.44 -9.81
N ALA A 251 18.14 -6.22 -10.54
CA ALA A 251 19.22 -5.68 -11.38
C ALA A 251 18.66 -4.78 -12.50
N ASP A 252 17.57 -5.18 -13.18
CA ASP A 252 16.92 -4.35 -14.20
C ASP A 252 16.34 -3.08 -13.61
N PHE A 253 15.74 -3.16 -12.41
CA PHE A 253 15.22 -1.99 -11.70
C PHE A 253 16.35 -1.01 -11.32
N ILE A 254 17.47 -1.52 -10.81
CA ILE A 254 18.67 -0.71 -10.51
C ILE A 254 19.19 -0.06 -11.79
N ALA A 255 19.35 -0.82 -12.87
CA ALA A 255 19.83 -0.30 -14.16
C ALA A 255 18.89 0.80 -14.71
N ALA A 256 17.58 0.63 -14.61
CA ALA A 256 16.61 1.66 -15.00
C ALA A 256 16.80 2.95 -14.19
N MET A 257 16.95 2.86 -12.87
CA MET A 257 17.21 4.02 -12.00
C MET A 257 18.56 4.68 -12.27
N GLU A 258 19.62 3.91 -12.56
CA GLU A 258 20.93 4.44 -12.94
C GLU A 258 20.87 5.21 -14.28
N VAL A 259 20.15 4.67 -15.26
CA VAL A 259 19.96 5.33 -16.56
C VAL A 259 19.24 6.68 -16.40
N VAL A 260 18.13 6.72 -15.65
CA VAL A 260 17.33 7.95 -15.51
C VAL A 260 18.00 8.99 -14.63
N SER A 261 18.82 8.56 -13.66
CA SER A 261 19.55 9.48 -12.76
C SER A 261 20.88 9.97 -13.37
N GLY A 262 21.43 9.26 -14.34
CA GLY A 262 22.79 9.47 -14.84
C GLY A 262 23.89 9.16 -13.82
N LYS A 263 23.57 8.42 -12.75
CA LYS A 263 24.47 8.11 -11.63
C LYS A 263 24.59 6.60 -11.43
N ARG A 264 25.57 6.17 -10.63
CA ARG A 264 25.77 4.77 -10.24
C ARG A 264 25.40 4.58 -8.77
N ALA A 265 24.71 3.48 -8.49
CA ALA A 265 24.36 3.11 -7.13
C ALA A 265 25.58 2.56 -6.37
N ASN A 266 25.75 2.95 -5.12
CA ASN A 266 26.77 2.46 -4.21
C ASN A 266 26.27 1.22 -3.50
N LEU A 267 26.53 0.04 -4.09
CA LEU A 267 25.98 -1.24 -3.67
C LEU A 267 26.99 -2.03 -2.83
N LEU A 268 26.53 -2.59 -1.70
CA LEU A 268 27.31 -3.50 -0.87
C LEU A 268 26.75 -4.92 -1.00
N PRO A 269 27.42 -5.82 -1.73
CA PRO A 269 27.00 -7.21 -1.81
C PRO A 269 26.90 -7.86 -0.42
N GLN A 270 25.82 -8.56 -0.17
CA GLN A 270 25.56 -9.27 1.09
C GLN A 270 24.93 -10.63 0.83
N PRO A 271 25.24 -11.67 1.64
CA PRO A 271 24.55 -12.94 1.59
C PRO A 271 23.04 -12.75 1.74
N ARG A 272 22.26 -13.45 0.93
CA ARG A 272 20.81 -13.45 1.04
C ARG A 272 20.37 -14.24 2.29
N PRO A 273 19.48 -13.69 3.14
CA PRO A 273 18.85 -14.48 4.20
C PRO A 273 18.07 -15.67 3.63
N ASP A 274 18.10 -16.82 4.29
CA ASP A 274 17.45 -18.07 3.81
C ASP A 274 15.94 -17.89 3.55
N ALA A 275 15.25 -17.13 4.39
CA ALA A 275 13.82 -16.84 4.26
C ALA A 275 13.47 -15.78 3.21
N TYR A 276 14.45 -15.24 2.49
CA TYR A 276 14.23 -14.18 1.50
C TYR A 276 13.80 -14.78 0.16
N MET A 277 12.56 -14.56 -0.25
CA MET A 277 12.04 -15.07 -1.53
C MET A 277 12.78 -14.48 -2.72
N LEU A 278 13.18 -15.34 -3.67
CA LEU A 278 13.81 -14.91 -4.91
C LEU A 278 12.80 -14.24 -5.84
N GLU A 279 11.62 -14.80 -6.00
CA GLU A 279 10.64 -14.29 -6.94
C GLU A 279 9.26 -14.14 -6.32
N THR A 280 8.61 -13.01 -6.61
CA THR A 280 7.21 -12.76 -6.24
C THR A 280 6.51 -12.01 -7.36
N TYR A 281 5.42 -12.58 -7.90
CA TYR A 281 4.54 -11.87 -8.84
C TYR A 281 3.12 -12.45 -8.83
N ALA A 282 2.18 -11.64 -9.28
CA ALA A 282 0.75 -11.94 -9.24
C ALA A 282 0.22 -12.57 -10.53
N ASP A 283 -0.76 -13.46 -10.38
CA ASP A 283 -1.79 -13.62 -11.40
C ASP A 283 -2.83 -12.49 -11.21
N ILE A 284 -2.98 -11.63 -12.21
CA ILE A 284 -3.91 -10.49 -12.19
C ILE A 284 -5.17 -10.72 -13.04
N SER A 285 -5.39 -11.94 -13.50
CA SER A 285 -6.54 -12.29 -14.36
C SER A 285 -7.87 -11.97 -13.70
N LYS A 286 -7.95 -12.11 -12.38
CA LYS A 286 -9.14 -11.79 -11.59
C LYS A 286 -9.40 -10.27 -11.53
N ALA A 287 -8.36 -9.46 -11.30
CA ALA A 287 -8.45 -8.00 -11.32
C ALA A 287 -8.92 -7.49 -12.69
N ARG A 288 -8.35 -8.02 -13.76
CA ARG A 288 -8.79 -7.72 -15.13
C ARG A 288 -10.26 -8.02 -15.34
N LYS A 289 -10.69 -9.22 -14.95
CA LYS A 289 -12.06 -9.69 -15.16
C LYS A 289 -13.09 -8.92 -14.35
N LEU A 290 -12.84 -8.65 -13.08
CA LEU A 290 -13.82 -8.10 -12.15
C LEU A 290 -13.79 -6.58 -12.07
N LEU A 291 -12.63 -5.97 -12.24
CA LEU A 291 -12.42 -4.53 -12.09
C LEU A 291 -12.07 -3.82 -13.42
N GLY A 292 -11.80 -4.55 -14.51
CA GLY A 292 -11.23 -3.95 -15.72
C GLY A 292 -9.81 -3.40 -15.50
N PHE A 293 -9.13 -3.85 -14.44
CA PHE A 293 -7.82 -3.36 -14.06
C PHE A 293 -6.74 -3.70 -15.08
N GLU A 294 -6.08 -2.69 -15.62
CA GLU A 294 -4.94 -2.84 -16.54
C GLU A 294 -3.79 -1.94 -16.07
N PRO A 295 -2.69 -2.52 -15.58
CA PRO A 295 -1.50 -1.74 -15.23
C PRO A 295 -0.82 -1.22 -16.51
N THR A 296 -0.54 0.07 -16.58
CA THR A 296 -0.07 0.73 -17.80
C THR A 296 1.36 1.24 -17.70
N VAL A 297 1.86 1.51 -16.48
CA VAL A 297 3.17 2.13 -16.28
C VAL A 297 4.28 1.09 -16.31
N SER A 298 5.18 1.19 -17.28
CA SER A 298 6.38 0.35 -17.33
C SER A 298 7.36 0.69 -16.19
N VAL A 299 8.24 -0.26 -15.82
CA VAL A 299 9.26 -0.01 -14.79
C VAL A 299 10.16 1.16 -15.17
N ARG A 300 10.49 1.32 -16.45
CA ARG A 300 11.30 2.44 -16.92
C ARG A 300 10.61 3.79 -16.73
N GLU A 301 9.36 3.91 -17.16
CA GLU A 301 8.57 5.13 -16.98
C GLU A 301 8.35 5.46 -15.50
N GLY A 302 8.05 4.44 -14.70
CA GLY A 302 7.87 4.61 -13.26
C GLY A 302 9.18 5.01 -12.56
N ALA A 303 10.32 4.44 -12.96
CA ALA A 303 11.64 4.84 -12.46
C ALA A 303 11.94 6.32 -12.79
N GLU A 304 11.61 6.75 -14.03
CA GLU A 304 11.78 8.15 -14.43
C GLU A 304 10.92 9.10 -13.60
N GLN A 305 9.63 8.80 -13.43
CA GLN A 305 8.72 9.62 -12.62
C GLN A 305 9.17 9.65 -11.15
N PHE A 306 9.57 8.49 -10.60
CA PHE A 306 10.05 8.39 -9.23
C PHE A 306 11.33 9.19 -9.01
N TRP A 307 12.32 9.11 -9.92
CA TRP A 307 13.56 9.85 -9.81
C TRP A 307 13.35 11.35 -9.91
N ARG A 308 12.56 11.83 -10.87
CA ARG A 308 12.22 13.26 -11.02
C ARG A 308 11.59 13.82 -9.75
N TRP A 309 10.63 13.09 -9.17
CA TRP A 309 10.03 13.47 -7.91
C TRP A 309 11.05 13.52 -6.77
N TYR A 310 11.88 12.46 -6.64
CA TYR A 310 12.87 12.38 -5.57
C TYR A 310 13.87 13.53 -5.64
N GLU A 311 14.40 13.82 -6.80
CA GLU A 311 15.34 14.93 -7.03
C GLU A 311 14.72 16.28 -6.69
N ALA A 312 13.47 16.53 -7.11
CA ALA A 312 12.75 17.77 -6.81
C ALA A 312 12.49 17.90 -5.29
N GLU A 313 12.11 16.80 -4.61
CA GLU A 313 11.94 16.81 -3.15
C GLU A 313 13.24 17.14 -2.42
N GLN A 314 14.37 16.54 -2.84
CA GLN A 314 15.66 16.82 -2.21
C GLN A 314 16.12 18.27 -2.40
N ARG A 315 15.91 18.85 -3.58
CA ARG A 315 16.20 20.28 -3.84
C ARG A 315 15.34 21.18 -2.96
N SER A 316 14.04 20.93 -2.90
CA SER A 316 13.12 21.68 -2.05
C SER A 316 13.51 21.63 -0.56
N LEU A 317 13.94 20.47 -0.07
CA LEU A 317 14.39 20.31 1.33
C LEU A 317 15.72 21.02 1.60
N ALA A 318 16.58 21.16 0.59
CA ALA A 318 17.84 21.91 0.68
C ALA A 318 17.67 23.43 0.53
N GLY A 319 16.46 23.92 0.21
CA GLY A 319 16.18 25.34 -0.02
C GLY A 319 16.72 25.87 -1.36
N VAL A 320 16.91 24.99 -2.36
CA VAL A 320 17.45 25.30 -3.68
C VAL A 320 16.37 25.08 -4.76
#